data_414781df317affb5201f76cb5c260351
#
_entry.id   414781df317affb5201f76cb5c260351
#
_cell.length_a   1.000
_cell.length_b   1.000
_cell.length_c   1.000
_cell.angle_alpha   90.00
_cell.angle_beta   90.00
_cell.angle_gamma   90.00
#
_symmetry.space_group_name_H-M   'P 1'
#
loop_
_entity.id
_entity.type
_entity.pdbx_description
1 polymer ?
#
loop_
_entity_poly.entity_id
_entity_poly.type
_entity_poly.pdbx_seq_one_letter_code
_entity_poly.pdbx_strand_id
1 'polypeptide(L)'
;IAGQKDIALTLHLMKYKANSNAPEVDHPRYEIRNINYLSNDSDRIHLRHQVLLNATALREGRPYSAAALQRTYNNFARLQAVKYTNISFSEVPDSNQVTENGMERDSISRQMDCNIQISTNKPSTIAFQPEGTNTAGDLGAAASLTYTNRNLFRGSEQLSIELRGAYEAITGLEGYQDQNYTEYSVEGKLVFPRFLAPFLSRNFRRRQTANSELSASWNLQNRPEFHRRVFSTAWRYRWTEPRHHLAWRFDLLDLNYVYMPWISETFKRDYLDNAENRNAILRYNYEDLFIMKMGFGLSYSDGVDAVRVNVESSGNLLSGVSKAFGFKVNSQGQRT
;
A
#
# COMPACT_ATOMS: atom_id res chain seq x y z
N ILE A 1 42.01 -1.28 1.35
CA ILE A 1 41.04 -2.00 2.14
C ILE A 1 41.41 -1.70 3.58
N ALA A 2 40.69 -0.78 4.24
CA ALA A 2 40.90 -0.46 5.64
C ALA A 2 40.52 -1.68 6.47
N GLY A 3 41.43 -2.17 7.31
CA GLY A 3 41.24 -3.35 8.12
C GLY A 3 40.01 -3.24 9.00
N GLN A 4 39.15 -4.21 8.90
CA GLN A 4 37.99 -4.41 9.74
C GLN A 4 38.49 -4.59 11.18
N LYS A 5 38.21 -3.64 12.07
CA LYS A 5 38.53 -3.78 13.50
C LYS A 5 37.47 -4.64 14.14
N ASP A 6 37.85 -5.80 14.63
CA ASP A 6 36.99 -6.63 15.45
C ASP A 6 36.68 -5.88 16.76
N ILE A 7 35.42 -5.65 17.02
CA ILE A 7 34.94 -5.06 18.28
C ILE A 7 34.50 -6.22 19.18
N ALA A 8 35.20 -6.46 20.26
CA ALA A 8 34.77 -7.43 21.27
C ALA A 8 33.56 -6.87 22.01
N LEU A 9 32.40 -7.52 21.85
CA LEU A 9 31.19 -7.23 22.60
C LEU A 9 31.11 -8.15 23.80
N THR A 10 31.22 -7.61 25.01
CA THR A 10 31.02 -8.36 26.24
C THR A 10 29.62 -8.10 26.76
N LEU A 11 28.80 -9.13 26.85
CA LEU A 11 27.44 -9.06 27.36
C LEU A 11 27.47 -9.45 28.86
N HIS A 12 27.17 -8.49 29.74
CA HIS A 12 27.00 -8.74 31.15
C HIS A 12 25.53 -9.00 31.48
N LEU A 13 25.19 -10.24 31.83
CA LEU A 13 23.86 -10.60 32.32
C LEU A 13 23.84 -10.37 33.82
N MET A 14 23.05 -9.40 34.28
CA MET A 14 22.85 -9.11 35.69
C MET A 14 21.50 -9.64 36.15
N LYS A 15 21.46 -10.18 37.37
CA LYS A 15 20.21 -10.58 38.02
C LYS A 15 19.38 -9.35 38.38
N TYR A 16 18.05 -9.52 38.45
CA TYR A 16 17.13 -8.45 38.80
C TYR A 16 17.26 -8.06 40.29
N LYS A 17 17.28 -6.75 40.54
CA LYS A 17 17.15 -6.15 41.86
C LYS A 17 16.00 -5.15 41.86
N ALA A 18 15.04 -5.30 42.76
CA ALA A 18 13.92 -4.37 42.89
C ALA A 18 14.39 -2.96 43.38
N ASN A 19 15.41 -2.94 44.22
CA ASN A 19 16.13 -1.71 44.72
C ASN A 19 17.55 -2.09 45.09
N SER A 20 18.39 -1.07 45.45
CA SER A 20 19.80 -1.28 45.77
C SER A 20 20.05 -2.25 46.93
N ASN A 21 19.09 -2.39 47.85
CA ASN A 21 19.19 -3.23 49.04
C ASN A 21 18.44 -4.59 48.93
N ALA A 22 17.75 -4.80 47.80
CA ALA A 22 17.03 -6.07 47.58
C ALA A 22 17.99 -7.20 47.20
N PRO A 23 17.68 -8.46 47.52
CA PRO A 23 18.43 -9.59 47.04
C PRO A 23 18.36 -9.71 45.52
N GLU A 24 19.40 -10.25 44.94
CA GLU A 24 19.41 -10.57 43.51
C GLU A 24 18.54 -11.82 43.26
N VAL A 25 17.51 -11.65 42.41
CA VAL A 25 16.60 -12.71 42.02
C VAL A 25 16.56 -12.84 40.47
N ASP A 26 16.12 -13.96 40.00
CA ASP A 26 15.91 -14.15 38.58
C ASP A 26 14.82 -13.18 38.09
N HIS A 27 14.92 -12.74 36.84
CA HIS A 27 13.89 -11.85 36.24
C HIS A 27 12.50 -12.51 36.30
N PRO A 28 11.50 -11.81 36.87
CA PRO A 28 10.16 -12.33 36.94
C PRO A 28 9.60 -12.56 35.51
N ARG A 29 8.92 -13.69 35.33
CA ARG A 29 8.18 -13.98 34.11
C ARG A 29 6.78 -13.42 34.26
N TYR A 30 6.35 -12.63 33.25
CA TYR A 30 5.03 -12.05 33.23
C TYR A 30 4.16 -12.77 32.20
N GLU A 31 2.92 -13.04 32.56
CA GLU A 31 1.86 -13.55 31.69
C GLU A 31 0.81 -12.48 31.47
N ILE A 32 0.38 -12.33 30.21
CA ILE A 32 -0.66 -11.34 29.85
C ILE A 32 -2.02 -11.90 30.23
N ARG A 33 -2.69 -11.29 31.21
CA ARG A 33 -4.03 -11.69 31.64
C ARG A 33 -5.09 -11.19 30.69
N ASN A 34 -5.17 -9.86 30.49
CA ASN A 34 -6.15 -9.22 29.64
C ASN A 34 -5.50 -8.20 28.69
N ILE A 35 -6.12 -8.00 27.54
CA ILE A 35 -5.74 -6.96 26.58
C ILE A 35 -6.91 -6.00 26.41
N ASN A 36 -6.75 -4.78 26.92
CA ASN A 36 -7.77 -3.73 26.88
C ASN A 36 -7.44 -2.74 25.76
N TYR A 37 -8.46 -2.38 24.97
CA TYR A 37 -8.36 -1.35 23.93
C TYR A 37 -9.05 -0.10 24.40
N LEU A 38 -8.31 1.00 24.48
CA LEU A 38 -8.79 2.29 24.97
C LEU A 38 -8.63 3.33 23.87
N SER A 39 -9.64 4.20 23.73
CA SER A 39 -9.52 5.38 22.87
C SER A 39 -8.93 6.53 23.66
N ASN A 40 -8.01 7.27 23.04
CA ASN A 40 -7.41 8.46 23.67
C ASN A 40 -8.12 9.76 23.26
N ASP A 41 -8.84 9.76 22.14
CA ASP A 41 -9.43 10.98 21.55
C ASP A 41 -10.95 11.03 21.65
N SER A 42 -11.62 9.91 21.97
CA SER A 42 -13.08 9.80 22.01
C SER A 42 -13.53 8.62 22.88
N ASP A 43 -14.79 8.60 23.28
CA ASP A 43 -15.37 7.48 24.07
C ASP A 43 -15.38 6.14 23.31
N ARG A 44 -15.15 6.16 21.99
CA ARG A 44 -15.24 4.96 21.16
C ARG A 44 -14.11 4.88 20.12
N ILE A 45 -13.54 3.69 19.98
CA ILE A 45 -12.63 3.38 18.88
C ILE A 45 -13.46 3.11 17.62
N HIS A 46 -13.29 3.93 16.59
CA HIS A 46 -14.01 3.81 15.31
C HIS A 46 -13.45 2.68 14.39
N LEU A 47 -12.74 1.71 14.94
CA LEU A 47 -12.27 0.52 14.24
C LEU A 47 -13.07 -0.71 14.65
N ARG A 48 -13.26 -1.65 13.74
CA ARG A 48 -13.86 -2.97 14.07
C ARG A 48 -12.95 -3.71 15.03
N HIS A 49 -13.52 -4.34 16.06
CA HIS A 49 -12.79 -5.12 17.06
C HIS A 49 -11.87 -6.17 16.43
N GLN A 50 -12.30 -6.83 15.34
CA GLN A 50 -11.49 -7.80 14.61
C GLN A 50 -10.20 -7.20 14.02
N VAL A 51 -10.20 -5.92 13.68
CA VAL A 51 -9.00 -5.22 13.18
C VAL A 51 -8.00 -5.03 14.31
N LEU A 52 -8.48 -4.64 15.49
CA LEU A 52 -7.67 -4.49 16.70
C LEU A 52 -7.02 -5.83 17.09
N LEU A 53 -7.83 -6.89 17.15
CA LEU A 53 -7.33 -8.25 17.42
C LEU A 53 -6.30 -8.73 16.40
N ASN A 54 -6.49 -8.43 15.12
CA ASN A 54 -5.55 -8.83 14.07
C ASN A 54 -4.25 -8.02 14.10
N ALA A 55 -4.30 -6.76 14.52
CA ALA A 55 -3.13 -5.91 14.69
C ALA A 55 -2.31 -6.29 15.92
N THR A 56 -2.94 -6.86 16.94
CA THR A 56 -2.29 -7.24 18.20
C THR A 56 -1.59 -8.58 18.06
N ALA A 57 -0.25 -8.60 18.18
CA ALA A 57 0.54 -9.82 18.17
C ALA A 57 0.67 -10.44 19.56
N LEU A 58 0.45 -9.66 20.63
CA LEU A 58 0.33 -10.13 22.00
C LEU A 58 -0.91 -11.03 22.13
N ARG A 59 -0.89 -11.96 23.10
CA ARG A 59 -2.00 -12.91 23.33
C ARG A 59 -2.24 -13.07 24.82
N GLU A 60 -3.50 -13.07 25.21
CA GLU A 60 -3.93 -13.43 26.58
C GLU A 60 -3.54 -14.88 26.91
N GLY A 61 -3.19 -15.14 28.15
CA GLY A 61 -2.72 -16.45 28.62
C GLY A 61 -1.36 -16.87 28.03
N ARG A 62 -0.56 -15.91 27.55
CA ARG A 62 0.79 -16.19 27.03
C ARG A 62 1.83 -15.31 27.71
N PRO A 63 3.07 -15.82 27.83
CA PRO A 63 4.17 -15.03 28.36
C PRO A 63 4.40 -13.76 27.57
N TYR A 64 4.76 -12.69 28.25
CA TYR A 64 5.19 -11.45 27.64
C TYR A 64 6.37 -11.69 26.68
N SER A 65 6.32 -11.04 25.54
CA SER A 65 7.37 -11.07 24.54
C SER A 65 7.60 -9.70 23.95
N ALA A 66 8.81 -9.16 24.12
CA ALA A 66 9.20 -7.87 23.51
C ALA A 66 9.08 -7.88 21.98
N ALA A 67 9.37 -9.02 21.34
CA ALA A 67 9.20 -9.20 19.90
C ALA A 67 7.72 -9.15 19.47
N ALA A 68 6.79 -9.65 20.30
CA ALA A 68 5.35 -9.55 20.06
C ALA A 68 4.87 -8.11 20.29
N LEU A 69 5.39 -7.42 21.30
CA LEU A 69 5.12 -6.00 21.55
C LEU A 69 5.54 -5.15 20.36
N GLN A 70 6.78 -5.30 19.89
CA GLN A 70 7.28 -4.55 18.73
C GLN A 70 6.45 -4.82 17.48
N ARG A 71 6.05 -6.07 17.25
CA ARG A 71 5.14 -6.41 16.13
C ARG A 71 3.78 -5.75 16.29
N THR A 72 3.26 -5.64 17.51
CA THR A 72 2.00 -4.96 17.78
C THR A 72 2.09 -3.48 17.41
N TYR A 73 3.14 -2.78 17.85
CA TYR A 73 3.39 -1.39 17.45
C TYR A 73 3.47 -1.23 15.93
N ASN A 74 4.26 -2.07 15.27
CA ASN A 74 4.43 -2.02 13.81
C ASN A 74 3.11 -2.28 13.07
N ASN A 75 2.28 -3.20 13.57
CA ASN A 75 0.98 -3.50 12.96
C ASN A 75 0.00 -2.33 13.10
N PHE A 76 -0.07 -1.68 14.28
CA PHE A 76 -0.92 -0.51 14.47
C PHE A 76 -0.43 0.70 13.68
N ALA A 77 0.87 0.95 13.62
CA ALA A 77 1.46 2.06 12.86
C ALA A 77 1.15 2.00 11.35
N ARG A 78 0.80 0.83 10.82
CA ARG A 78 0.42 0.64 9.41
C ARG A 78 -1.05 0.89 9.12
N LEU A 79 -1.87 0.99 10.15
CA LEU A 79 -3.28 1.29 9.99
C LEU A 79 -3.46 2.79 9.72
N GLN A 80 -3.98 3.13 8.54
CA GLN A 80 -4.15 4.52 8.10
C GLN A 80 -5.08 5.33 9.01
N ALA A 81 -6.01 4.66 9.67
CA ALA A 81 -6.91 5.27 10.63
C ALA A 81 -6.24 5.57 11.98
N VAL A 82 -5.10 4.96 12.29
CA VAL A 82 -4.38 5.14 13.55
C VAL A 82 -3.33 6.22 13.41
N LYS A 83 -3.33 7.18 14.34
CA LYS A 83 -2.36 8.27 14.41
C LYS A 83 -1.14 7.85 15.21
N TYR A 84 -1.38 7.34 16.41
CA TYR A 84 -0.36 6.74 17.27
C TYR A 84 -0.99 5.73 18.22
N THR A 85 -0.15 4.86 18.76
CA THR A 85 -0.55 3.84 19.73
C THR A 85 0.41 3.91 20.92
N ASN A 86 -0.14 3.90 22.13
CA ASN A 86 0.62 3.76 23.36
C ASN A 86 0.21 2.44 24.03
N ILE A 87 1.20 1.63 24.40
CA ILE A 87 0.97 0.34 25.06
C ILE A 87 1.61 0.39 26.43
N SER A 88 0.78 0.28 27.46
CA SER A 88 1.19 0.24 28.85
C SER A 88 0.80 -1.06 29.51
N PHE A 89 1.53 -1.45 30.51
CA PHE A 89 1.29 -2.66 31.28
C PHE A 89 1.07 -2.28 32.75
N SER A 90 0.08 -2.93 33.37
CA SER A 90 -0.18 -2.80 34.82
C SER A 90 -0.10 -4.17 35.45
N GLU A 91 0.71 -4.30 36.50
CA GLU A 91 0.78 -5.54 37.27
C GLU A 91 -0.56 -5.74 38.02
N VAL A 92 -1.00 -6.97 38.03
CA VAL A 92 -2.16 -7.37 38.83
C VAL A 92 -1.66 -7.89 40.16
N PRO A 93 -2.06 -7.28 41.30
CA PRO A 93 -1.68 -7.78 42.60
C PRO A 93 -2.21 -9.20 42.77
N ASP A 94 -1.34 -10.14 43.10
CA ASP A 94 -1.75 -11.48 43.47
C ASP A 94 -2.54 -11.45 44.78
N SER A 95 -3.85 -11.54 44.69
CA SER A 95 -4.75 -11.62 45.87
C SER A 95 -4.67 -12.95 46.60
N ASN A 96 -3.84 -13.90 46.14
CA ASN A 96 -3.71 -15.24 46.68
C ASN A 96 -2.29 -15.58 47.14
N GLN A 97 -1.53 -14.64 47.68
CA GLN A 97 -0.38 -14.99 48.51
C GLN A 97 -0.87 -15.45 49.92
N VAL A 98 -1.60 -16.54 49.95
CA VAL A 98 -1.73 -17.31 51.19
C VAL A 98 -0.47 -18.15 51.27
N THR A 99 0.43 -17.71 52.12
CA THR A 99 1.59 -18.48 52.58
C THR A 99 1.09 -19.69 53.35
N GLU A 100 0.82 -20.78 52.65
CA GLU A 100 0.74 -22.12 53.27
C GLU A 100 2.06 -22.84 53.00
N ASN A 101 2.83 -22.97 54.10
CA ASN A 101 4.01 -23.82 54.23
C ASN A 101 5.20 -23.57 53.30
N GLY A 102 6.02 -22.58 53.63
CA GLY A 102 7.50 -22.67 53.59
C GLY A 102 8.24 -23.22 52.36
N MET A 103 7.57 -23.54 51.28
CA MET A 103 8.20 -23.93 50.02
C MET A 103 7.89 -22.83 48.99
N GLU A 104 8.88 -21.98 48.77
CA GLU A 104 8.91 -21.09 47.59
C GLU A 104 8.73 -21.96 46.33
N ARG A 105 7.54 -21.88 45.73
CA ARG A 105 7.37 -22.35 44.34
C ARG A 105 8.12 -21.39 43.44
N ASP A 106 9.21 -21.85 42.91
CA ASP A 106 10.22 -21.15 42.09
C ASP A 106 9.70 -20.72 40.70
N SER A 107 8.39 -20.53 40.50
CA SER A 107 7.79 -20.08 39.28
C SER A 107 6.47 -19.35 39.51
N ILE A 108 6.49 -18.23 40.25
CA ILE A 108 5.34 -17.35 40.31
C ILE A 108 5.31 -16.56 38.98
N SER A 109 4.48 -17.00 38.06
CA SER A 109 4.14 -16.25 36.87
C SER A 109 3.31 -15.06 37.31
N ARG A 110 3.92 -13.87 37.38
CA ARG A 110 3.21 -12.63 37.67
C ARG A 110 2.28 -12.28 36.52
N GLN A 111 1.06 -11.87 36.83
CA GLN A 111 0.09 -11.47 35.83
C GLN A 111 0.15 -9.96 35.57
N MET A 112 -0.03 -9.58 34.30
CA MET A 112 -0.14 -8.19 33.89
C MET A 112 -1.29 -7.98 32.93
N ASP A 113 -1.94 -6.84 33.03
CA ASP A 113 -2.92 -6.35 32.05
C ASP A 113 -2.21 -5.43 31.04
N CYS A 114 -2.51 -5.64 29.77
CA CYS A 114 -2.01 -4.83 28.66
C CYS A 114 -3.05 -3.82 28.23
N ASN A 115 -2.77 -2.54 28.34
CA ASN A 115 -3.65 -1.45 27.94
C ASN A 115 -3.09 -0.82 26.65
N ILE A 116 -3.84 -0.98 25.55
CA ILE A 116 -3.52 -0.43 24.24
C ILE A 116 -4.37 0.82 24.02
N GLN A 117 -3.75 1.98 24.18
CA GLN A 117 -4.37 3.29 23.94
C GLN A 117 -4.15 3.68 22.48
N ILE A 118 -5.24 3.98 21.77
CA ILE A 118 -5.23 4.28 20.34
C ILE A 118 -5.76 5.68 20.12
N SER A 119 -4.97 6.49 19.43
CA SER A 119 -5.38 7.78 18.89
C SER A 119 -5.63 7.64 17.40
N THR A 120 -6.75 8.19 16.91
CA THR A 120 -7.18 8.04 15.52
C THR A 120 -6.92 9.30 14.70
N ASN A 121 -6.63 9.12 13.42
CA ASN A 121 -6.56 10.21 12.44
C ASN A 121 -7.98 10.73 12.14
N LYS A 122 -8.07 11.98 11.69
CA LYS A 122 -9.30 12.47 11.06
C LYS A 122 -9.67 11.53 9.91
N PRO A 123 -10.91 11.01 9.88
CA PRO A 123 -11.28 9.98 8.91
C PRO A 123 -11.22 10.50 7.47
N SER A 124 -11.56 11.77 7.25
CA SER A 124 -11.62 12.35 5.91
C SER A 124 -10.79 13.62 5.81
N THR A 125 -10.15 13.79 4.65
CA THR A 125 -9.43 15.02 4.28
C THR A 125 -9.75 15.37 2.84
N ILE A 126 -9.79 16.68 2.55
CA ILE A 126 -9.91 17.22 1.20
C ILE A 126 -8.68 18.09 0.96
N ALA A 127 -8.03 17.89 -0.17
CA ALA A 127 -6.92 18.71 -0.62
C ALA A 127 -7.25 19.32 -1.97
N PHE A 128 -7.00 20.60 -2.13
CA PHE A 128 -7.10 21.33 -3.40
C PHE A 128 -5.71 21.81 -3.79
N GLN A 129 -5.29 21.51 -5.00
CA GLN A 129 -3.95 21.82 -5.51
C GLN A 129 -4.05 22.48 -6.87
N PRO A 130 -3.89 23.80 -6.95
CA PRO A 130 -3.75 24.52 -8.21
C PRO A 130 -2.31 24.42 -8.73
N GLU A 131 -2.15 24.34 -10.04
CA GLU A 131 -0.87 24.25 -10.74
C GLU A 131 -0.85 25.24 -11.92
N GLY A 132 0.26 25.93 -12.13
CA GLY A 132 0.55 26.66 -13.37
C GLY A 132 1.56 25.87 -14.19
N THR A 133 1.36 25.76 -15.49
CA THR A 133 2.26 25.04 -16.39
C THR A 133 2.76 25.97 -17.49
N ASN A 134 3.98 25.72 -17.94
CA ASN A 134 4.56 26.35 -19.11
C ASN A 134 5.33 25.30 -19.90
N THR A 135 4.78 24.87 -21.02
CA THR A 135 5.36 23.82 -21.85
C THR A 135 5.81 24.39 -23.16
N ALA A 136 7.12 24.56 -23.35
CA ALA A 136 7.74 25.09 -24.57
C ALA A 136 7.19 26.49 -25.04
N GLY A 137 6.71 27.31 -24.08
CA GLY A 137 6.13 28.64 -24.37
C GLY A 137 4.60 28.66 -24.29
N ASP A 138 3.94 27.52 -24.29
CA ASP A 138 2.50 27.42 -24.09
C ASP A 138 2.15 27.52 -22.61
N LEU A 139 1.27 28.47 -22.29
CA LEU A 139 0.85 28.70 -20.89
C LEU A 139 -0.38 27.86 -20.57
N GLY A 140 -0.35 27.21 -19.42
CA GLY A 140 -1.44 26.40 -18.95
C GLY A 140 -1.73 26.57 -17.47
N ALA A 141 -2.88 26.05 -17.07
CA ALA A 141 -3.28 25.94 -15.70
C ALA A 141 -3.95 24.57 -15.47
N ALA A 142 -3.70 23.99 -14.29
CA ALA A 142 -4.38 22.79 -13.88
C ALA A 142 -4.84 22.94 -12.41
N ALA A 143 -5.82 22.15 -12.03
CA ALA A 143 -6.23 22.03 -10.65
C ALA A 143 -6.62 20.59 -10.33
N SER A 144 -6.26 20.13 -9.15
CA SER A 144 -6.73 18.85 -8.65
C SER A 144 -7.46 19.00 -7.31
N LEU A 145 -8.48 18.18 -7.12
CA LEU A 145 -9.25 18.05 -5.88
C LEU A 145 -9.19 16.59 -5.44
N THR A 146 -8.55 16.34 -4.32
CA THR A 146 -8.40 14.99 -3.76
C THR A 146 -9.19 14.83 -2.47
N TYR A 147 -10.12 13.90 -2.46
CA TYR A 147 -10.79 13.43 -1.25
C TYR A 147 -10.16 12.13 -0.77
N THR A 148 -9.78 12.07 0.49
CA THR A 148 -9.23 10.84 1.10
C THR A 148 -10.03 10.48 2.35
N ASN A 149 -10.52 9.24 2.43
CA ASN A 149 -11.09 8.65 3.64
C ASN A 149 -10.20 7.48 4.10
N ARG A 150 -9.76 7.50 5.36
CA ARG A 150 -8.79 6.52 5.92
C ARG A 150 -9.43 5.38 6.71
N ASN A 151 -10.75 5.35 6.77
CA ASN A 151 -11.46 4.35 7.57
C ASN A 151 -12.85 4.02 6.97
N LEU A 152 -12.89 3.78 5.66
CA LEU A 152 -14.13 3.68 4.88
C LEU A 152 -15.12 2.66 5.45
N PHE A 153 -14.65 1.46 5.79
CA PHE A 153 -15.48 0.38 6.34
C PHE A 153 -15.11 0.03 7.79
N ARG A 154 -14.56 0.97 8.56
CA ARG A 154 -14.06 0.76 9.93
C ARG A 154 -12.97 -0.33 10.02
N GLY A 155 -12.25 -0.59 8.94
CA GLY A 155 -11.17 -1.55 8.86
C GLY A 155 -9.84 -0.92 8.52
N SER A 156 -9.75 0.43 8.62
CA SER A 156 -8.61 1.22 8.17
C SER A 156 -8.35 1.10 6.66
N GLU A 157 -9.40 0.81 5.89
CA GLU A 157 -9.35 0.88 4.44
C GLU A 157 -9.28 2.35 4.02
N GLN A 158 -8.36 2.66 3.10
CA GLN A 158 -8.20 4.02 2.56
C GLN A 158 -8.85 4.10 1.18
N LEU A 159 -9.80 5.00 1.04
CA LEU A 159 -10.33 5.44 -0.25
C LEU A 159 -9.72 6.80 -0.57
N SER A 160 -9.18 6.95 -1.78
CA SER A 160 -8.78 8.24 -2.34
C SER A 160 -9.49 8.42 -3.68
N ILE A 161 -10.10 9.59 -3.86
CA ILE A 161 -10.71 10.00 -5.14
C ILE A 161 -10.09 11.31 -5.52
N GLU A 162 -9.52 11.37 -6.71
CA GLU A 162 -8.90 12.56 -7.27
C GLU A 162 -9.64 12.97 -8.55
N LEU A 163 -9.97 14.24 -8.62
CA LEU A 163 -10.49 14.91 -9.82
C LEU A 163 -9.45 15.91 -10.27
N ARG A 164 -9.03 15.85 -11.52
CA ARG A 164 -8.07 16.80 -12.10
C ARG A 164 -8.62 17.37 -13.40
N GLY A 165 -8.46 18.67 -13.55
CA GLY A 165 -8.70 19.39 -14.81
C GLY A 165 -7.45 20.17 -15.18
N ALA A 166 -7.10 20.16 -16.47
CA ALA A 166 -6.00 20.95 -17.01
C ALA A 166 -6.41 21.61 -18.33
N TYR A 167 -5.89 22.81 -18.53
CA TYR A 167 -6.05 23.61 -19.76
C TYR A 167 -4.69 24.20 -20.13
N GLU A 168 -4.34 24.15 -21.41
CA GLU A 168 -3.11 24.72 -21.93
C GLU A 168 -3.44 25.43 -23.28
N ALA A 169 -3.07 26.68 -23.36
CA ALA A 169 -3.22 27.48 -24.58
C ALA A 169 -2.06 27.16 -25.53
N ILE A 170 -2.36 26.51 -26.63
CA ILE A 170 -1.34 26.10 -27.61
C ILE A 170 -1.12 27.23 -28.60
N THR A 171 0.12 27.68 -28.70
CA THR A 171 0.54 28.77 -29.60
C THR A 171 1.54 28.23 -30.63
N GLY A 172 1.38 28.61 -31.90
CA GLY A 172 2.41 28.36 -32.92
C GLY A 172 2.34 27.01 -33.66
N LEU A 173 1.29 26.22 -33.50
CA LEU A 173 1.05 25.03 -34.32
C LEU A 173 0.46 25.44 -35.66
N GLU A 174 1.23 25.36 -36.76
CA GLU A 174 0.73 25.59 -38.11
C GLU A 174 -0.41 24.63 -38.47
N GLY A 175 -1.53 25.14 -38.93
CA GLY A 175 -2.71 24.35 -39.32
C GLY A 175 -3.70 24.05 -38.18
N TYR A 176 -3.45 24.47 -36.94
CA TYR A 176 -4.30 24.24 -35.77
C TYR A 176 -4.64 25.54 -35.04
N GLN A 177 -5.00 26.58 -35.76
CA GLN A 177 -5.33 27.86 -35.16
C GLN A 177 -6.54 27.73 -34.21
N ASP A 178 -6.43 28.34 -33.04
CA ASP A 178 -7.46 28.42 -31.99
C ASP A 178 -7.87 27.12 -31.31
N GLN A 179 -7.06 26.04 -31.36
CA GLN A 179 -7.32 24.82 -30.64
C GLN A 179 -6.39 24.70 -29.42
N ASN A 180 -6.99 24.42 -28.29
CA ASN A 180 -6.29 24.34 -27.01
C ASN A 180 -6.26 22.88 -26.48
N TYR A 181 -5.31 22.60 -25.61
CA TYR A 181 -5.29 21.35 -24.90
C TYR A 181 -6.22 21.40 -23.68
N THR A 182 -7.06 20.41 -23.54
CA THR A 182 -7.85 20.18 -22.32
C THR A 182 -7.71 18.74 -21.84
N GLU A 183 -7.57 18.58 -20.54
CA GLU A 183 -7.51 17.29 -19.91
C GLU A 183 -8.42 17.25 -18.69
N TYR A 184 -9.17 16.16 -18.56
CA TYR A 184 -9.96 15.84 -17.37
C TYR A 184 -9.65 14.42 -16.95
N SER A 185 -9.38 14.22 -15.66
CA SER A 185 -9.19 12.89 -15.13
C SER A 185 -9.91 12.69 -13.81
N VAL A 186 -10.33 11.45 -13.62
CA VAL A 186 -10.90 10.94 -12.37
C VAL A 186 -10.12 9.69 -12.00
N GLU A 187 -9.53 9.68 -10.82
CA GLU A 187 -8.84 8.50 -10.26
C GLU A 187 -9.48 8.11 -8.94
N GLY A 188 -9.81 6.83 -8.80
CA GLY A 188 -10.26 6.20 -7.57
C GLY A 188 -9.26 5.13 -7.13
N LYS A 189 -8.86 5.15 -5.86
CA LYS A 189 -7.92 4.21 -5.28
C LYS A 189 -8.43 3.72 -3.93
N LEU A 190 -8.54 2.40 -3.78
CA LEU A 190 -8.97 1.75 -2.55
C LEU A 190 -7.87 0.81 -2.05
N VAL A 191 -7.34 1.09 -0.87
CA VAL A 191 -6.25 0.31 -0.26
C VAL A 191 -6.77 -0.39 0.99
N PHE A 192 -6.60 -1.69 1.04
CA PHE A 192 -6.89 -2.54 2.19
C PHE A 192 -5.59 -2.89 2.92
N PRO A 193 -5.47 -2.67 4.25
CA PRO A 193 -4.25 -2.98 5.00
C PRO A 193 -4.13 -4.49 5.30
N ARG A 194 -4.45 -5.34 4.33
CA ARG A 194 -4.43 -6.81 4.43
C ARG A 194 -4.45 -7.46 3.06
N PHE A 195 -4.08 -8.74 2.98
CA PHE A 195 -4.34 -9.54 1.79
C PHE A 195 -5.84 -9.83 1.60
N LEU A 196 -6.39 -9.39 0.46
CA LEU A 196 -7.71 -9.77 -0.02
C LEU A 196 -7.60 -10.92 -1.04
N ALA A 197 -6.87 -11.97 -0.71
CA ALA A 197 -6.67 -13.14 -1.55
C ALA A 197 -7.32 -14.36 -0.89
N PRO A 198 -8.49 -14.81 -1.37
CA PRO A 198 -9.22 -15.92 -0.74
C PRO A 198 -8.49 -17.25 -0.83
N PHE A 199 -7.63 -17.42 -1.83
CA PHE A 199 -6.83 -18.63 -2.08
C PHE A 199 -5.61 -18.76 -1.14
N LEU A 200 -5.23 -17.72 -0.39
CA LEU A 200 -4.14 -17.76 0.56
C LEU A 200 -4.61 -18.23 1.95
N SER A 201 -3.81 -19.08 2.59
CA SER A 201 -4.13 -19.56 3.94
C SER A 201 -4.23 -18.41 4.95
N ARG A 202 -5.09 -18.57 5.96
CA ARG A 202 -5.25 -17.57 7.04
C ARG A 202 -3.93 -17.30 7.77
N ASN A 203 -3.13 -18.33 8.00
CA ASN A 203 -1.84 -18.21 8.69
C ASN A 203 -0.84 -17.40 7.89
N PHE A 204 -0.76 -17.61 6.57
CA PHE A 204 0.09 -16.81 5.68
C PHE A 204 -0.34 -15.34 5.70
N ARG A 205 -1.63 -15.04 5.47
CA ARG A 205 -2.18 -13.67 5.46
C ARG A 205 -1.92 -12.90 6.76
N ARG A 206 -1.91 -13.58 7.92
CA ARG A 206 -1.67 -12.94 9.23
C ARG A 206 -0.21 -12.70 9.52
N ARG A 207 0.71 -13.45 8.90
CA ARG A 207 2.16 -13.30 9.12
C ARG A 207 2.77 -12.19 8.28
N GLN A 208 2.15 -11.91 7.15
CA GLN A 208 2.68 -10.96 6.18
C GLN A 208 2.17 -9.54 6.42
N THR A 209 3.07 -8.61 6.18
CA THR A 209 2.84 -7.18 6.18
C THR A 209 2.31 -6.78 4.79
N ALA A 210 1.02 -6.96 4.54
CA ALA A 210 0.48 -6.85 3.20
C ALA A 210 -0.61 -5.78 3.04
N ASN A 211 -0.66 -5.21 1.85
CA ASN A 211 -1.73 -4.36 1.37
C ASN A 211 -2.29 -4.94 0.06
N SER A 212 -3.61 -4.80 -0.12
CA SER A 212 -4.28 -5.02 -1.39
C SER A 212 -4.81 -3.68 -1.90
N GLU A 213 -4.54 -3.36 -3.14
CA GLU A 213 -4.88 -2.08 -3.77
C GLU A 213 -5.75 -2.34 -5.00
N LEU A 214 -6.88 -1.67 -5.07
CA LEU A 214 -7.72 -1.56 -6.26
C LEU A 214 -7.65 -0.11 -6.72
N SER A 215 -7.31 0.13 -7.98
CA SER A 215 -7.35 1.46 -8.60
C SER A 215 -8.17 1.42 -9.88
N ALA A 216 -8.87 2.51 -10.15
CA ALA A 216 -9.54 2.75 -11.42
C ALA A 216 -9.34 4.22 -11.78
N SER A 217 -9.02 4.50 -13.04
CA SER A 217 -8.88 5.88 -13.54
C SER A 217 -9.51 6.02 -14.91
N TRP A 218 -10.03 7.22 -15.16
CA TRP A 218 -10.52 7.64 -16.45
C TRP A 218 -9.91 9.00 -16.79
N ASN A 219 -9.23 9.06 -17.93
CA ASN A 219 -8.57 10.25 -18.43
C ASN A 219 -9.12 10.60 -19.81
N LEU A 220 -9.50 11.86 -19.98
CA LEU A 220 -9.97 12.44 -21.23
C LEU A 220 -8.99 13.52 -21.64
N GLN A 221 -8.35 13.35 -22.78
CA GLN A 221 -7.47 14.31 -23.39
C GLN A 221 -8.05 14.78 -24.72
N ASN A 222 -8.19 16.09 -24.88
CA ASN A 222 -8.48 16.72 -26.17
C ASN A 222 -7.27 17.58 -26.53
N ARG A 223 -6.60 17.19 -27.60
CA ARG A 223 -5.51 17.95 -28.24
C ARG A 223 -5.94 18.37 -29.62
N PRO A 224 -5.31 19.40 -30.19
CA PRO A 224 -5.57 19.81 -31.59
C PRO A 224 -5.34 18.66 -32.57
N GLU A 225 -4.40 17.78 -32.29
CA GLU A 225 -4.00 16.67 -33.17
C GLU A 225 -4.90 15.45 -33.02
N PHE A 226 -5.39 15.17 -31.77
CA PHE A 226 -6.19 13.99 -31.47
C PHE A 226 -7.01 14.13 -30.18
N HIS A 227 -8.06 13.35 -30.08
CA HIS A 227 -8.77 13.12 -28.85
C HIS A 227 -8.44 11.71 -28.33
N ARG A 228 -8.07 11.58 -27.07
CA ARG A 228 -7.75 10.31 -26.44
C ARG A 228 -8.56 10.11 -25.18
N ARG A 229 -9.07 8.90 -25.00
CA ARG A 229 -9.78 8.46 -23.81
C ARG A 229 -9.06 7.24 -23.27
N VAL A 230 -8.66 7.29 -22.01
CA VAL A 230 -7.95 6.17 -21.36
C VAL A 230 -8.72 5.73 -20.14
N PHE A 231 -9.10 4.48 -20.10
CA PHE A 231 -9.61 3.83 -18.92
C PHE A 231 -8.57 2.83 -18.42
N SER A 232 -8.20 2.94 -17.14
CA SER A 232 -7.26 2.03 -16.52
C SER A 232 -7.83 1.47 -15.23
N THR A 233 -7.63 0.19 -14.97
CA THR A 233 -7.97 -0.43 -13.69
C THR A 233 -6.91 -1.45 -13.32
N ALA A 234 -6.54 -1.49 -12.04
CA ALA A 234 -5.53 -2.41 -11.58
C ALA A 234 -5.86 -2.99 -10.21
N TRP A 235 -5.52 -4.26 -10.02
CA TRP A 235 -5.53 -4.95 -8.74
C TRP A 235 -4.13 -5.39 -8.38
N ARG A 236 -3.60 -4.87 -7.26
CA ARG A 236 -2.21 -5.04 -6.83
C ARG A 236 -2.12 -5.57 -5.42
N TYR A 237 -1.15 -6.44 -5.19
CA TYR A 237 -0.74 -6.87 -3.86
C TYR A 237 0.68 -6.38 -3.59
N ARG A 238 0.89 -5.85 -2.38
CA ARG A 238 2.22 -5.46 -1.91
C ARG A 238 2.41 -6.04 -0.52
N TRP A 239 3.55 -6.66 -0.27
CA TRP A 239 3.90 -7.14 1.07
C TRP A 239 5.40 -7.03 1.32
N THR A 240 5.77 -7.00 2.59
CA THR A 240 7.16 -6.90 3.02
C THR A 240 7.49 -8.01 3.99
N GLU A 241 8.72 -8.49 3.90
CA GLU A 241 9.34 -9.43 4.82
C GLU A 241 10.53 -8.75 5.50
N PRO A 242 10.32 -8.04 6.62
CA PRO A 242 11.37 -7.23 7.23
C PRO A 242 12.61 -8.01 7.66
N ARG A 243 12.44 -9.31 8.02
CA ARG A 243 13.56 -10.17 8.42
C ARG A 243 14.55 -10.46 7.29
N HIS A 244 14.07 -10.47 6.06
CA HIS A 244 14.86 -10.77 4.86
C HIS A 244 15.13 -9.52 4.03
N HIS A 245 14.72 -8.34 4.50
CA HIS A 245 14.85 -7.08 3.77
C HIS A 245 14.21 -7.10 2.38
N LEU A 246 13.12 -7.90 2.24
CA LEU A 246 12.42 -8.10 0.96
C LEU A 246 11.10 -7.33 0.93
N ALA A 247 10.86 -6.67 -0.20
CA ALA A 247 9.56 -6.10 -0.54
C ALA A 247 9.08 -6.68 -1.87
N TRP A 248 7.84 -7.13 -1.88
CA TRP A 248 7.20 -7.82 -2.99
C TRP A 248 6.06 -6.98 -3.55
N ARG A 249 5.91 -7.00 -4.85
CA ARG A 249 4.77 -6.45 -5.57
C ARG A 249 4.24 -7.50 -6.54
N PHE A 250 2.93 -7.71 -6.54
CA PHE A 250 2.26 -8.55 -7.50
C PHE A 250 1.06 -7.81 -8.09
N ASP A 251 1.16 -7.44 -9.35
CA ASP A 251 0.09 -6.84 -10.12
C ASP A 251 -0.70 -7.99 -10.75
N LEU A 252 -1.79 -8.39 -10.09
CA LEU A 252 -2.63 -9.51 -10.52
C LEU A 252 -3.34 -9.18 -11.83
N LEU A 253 -3.78 -7.94 -11.95
CA LEU A 253 -4.50 -7.43 -13.10
C LEU A 253 -4.15 -5.96 -13.27
N ASP A 254 -3.74 -5.57 -14.48
CA ASP A 254 -3.57 -4.19 -14.91
C ASP A 254 -4.14 -4.09 -16.32
N LEU A 255 -5.32 -3.47 -16.42
CA LEU A 255 -6.05 -3.26 -17.67
C LEU A 255 -5.93 -1.81 -18.07
N ASN A 256 -5.57 -1.58 -19.33
CA ASN A 256 -5.53 -0.27 -19.94
C ASN A 256 -6.28 -0.32 -21.26
N TYR A 257 -7.37 0.43 -21.35
CA TYR A 257 -8.13 0.61 -22.58
C TYR A 257 -7.93 2.04 -23.09
N VAL A 258 -7.32 2.15 -24.24
CA VAL A 258 -7.08 3.42 -24.96
C VAL A 258 -8.05 3.47 -26.11
N TYR A 259 -8.83 4.53 -26.19
CA TYR A 259 -9.77 4.81 -27.27
C TYR A 259 -9.48 6.17 -27.89
N MET A 260 -9.35 6.21 -29.21
CA MET A 260 -9.02 7.37 -30.02
C MET A 260 -10.25 7.81 -30.86
N PRO A 261 -11.22 8.53 -30.26
CA PRO A 261 -12.46 8.88 -30.96
C PRO A 261 -12.26 9.80 -32.16
N TRP A 262 -11.20 10.55 -32.19
CA TRP A 262 -10.92 11.48 -33.28
C TRP A 262 -9.42 11.73 -33.42
N ILE A 263 -8.94 11.78 -34.65
CA ILE A 263 -7.59 12.17 -35.02
C ILE A 263 -7.71 13.13 -36.19
N SER A 264 -7.00 14.27 -36.16
CA SER A 264 -6.98 15.29 -37.20
C SER A 264 -6.53 14.70 -38.55
N GLU A 265 -7.20 15.06 -39.63
CA GLU A 265 -6.82 14.62 -40.98
C GLU A 265 -5.44 15.14 -41.39
N THR A 266 -5.08 16.37 -40.97
CA THR A 266 -3.74 16.91 -41.18
C THR A 266 -2.70 16.06 -40.47
N PHE A 267 -2.94 15.70 -39.22
CA PHE A 267 -2.03 14.86 -38.46
C PHE A 267 -1.90 13.43 -39.03
N LYS A 268 -3.01 12.84 -39.49
CA LYS A 268 -2.98 11.54 -40.17
C LYS A 268 -2.11 11.58 -41.42
N ARG A 269 -2.36 12.56 -42.31
CA ARG A 269 -1.64 12.70 -43.57
C ARG A 269 -0.15 12.92 -43.36
N ASP A 270 0.22 13.81 -42.43
CA ASP A 270 1.60 14.28 -42.29
C ASP A 270 2.46 13.31 -41.46
N TYR A 271 1.86 12.58 -40.49
CA TYR A 271 2.60 11.70 -39.55
C TYR A 271 2.26 10.24 -39.61
N LEU A 272 1.00 9.85 -39.94
CA LEU A 272 0.58 8.44 -39.89
C LEU A 272 0.55 7.77 -41.26
N ASP A 273 0.12 8.47 -42.29
CA ASP A 273 -0.08 7.91 -43.64
C ASP A 273 1.07 8.23 -44.61
N ASN A 274 2.03 9.04 -44.19
CA ASN A 274 3.17 9.39 -45.03
C ASN A 274 4.06 8.18 -45.30
N ALA A 275 4.16 7.77 -46.57
CA ALA A 275 4.89 6.59 -47.00
C ALA A 275 6.41 6.64 -46.71
N GLU A 276 6.97 7.85 -46.52
CA GLU A 276 8.36 8.06 -46.13
C GLU A 276 8.60 7.81 -44.65
N ASN A 277 7.58 7.99 -43.83
CA ASN A 277 7.67 7.82 -42.37
C ASN A 277 7.24 6.39 -41.98
N ARG A 278 8.11 5.40 -42.24
CA ARG A 278 7.87 3.98 -41.95
C ARG A 278 7.88 3.63 -40.45
N ASN A 279 7.51 4.54 -39.58
CA ASN A 279 7.53 4.30 -38.15
C ASN A 279 6.20 3.60 -37.75
N ALA A 280 6.13 2.28 -37.98
CA ALA A 280 4.98 1.47 -37.58
C ALA A 280 4.65 1.62 -36.08
N ILE A 281 5.66 1.89 -35.24
CA ILE A 281 5.51 2.14 -33.80
C ILE A 281 4.70 3.41 -33.54
N LEU A 282 4.89 4.47 -34.35
CA LEU A 282 4.15 5.71 -34.21
C LEU A 282 2.65 5.49 -34.46
N ARG A 283 2.31 4.71 -35.47
CA ARG A 283 0.93 4.39 -35.85
C ARG A 283 0.19 3.65 -34.73
N TYR A 284 0.84 2.64 -34.10
CA TYR A 284 0.24 1.91 -32.99
C TYR A 284 -0.09 2.78 -31.77
N ASN A 285 0.60 3.90 -31.56
CA ASN A 285 0.32 4.81 -30.45
C ASN A 285 -0.99 5.60 -30.62
N TYR A 286 -1.55 5.61 -31.83
CA TYR A 286 -2.79 6.33 -32.19
C TYR A 286 -3.93 5.40 -32.61
N GLU A 287 -3.84 4.13 -32.27
CA GLU A 287 -4.90 3.15 -32.45
C GLU A 287 -5.62 2.85 -31.12
N ASP A 288 -6.82 2.29 -31.25
CA ASP A 288 -7.54 1.78 -30.09
C ASP A 288 -6.80 0.55 -29.55
N LEU A 289 -6.44 0.58 -28.28
CA LEU A 289 -5.64 -0.45 -27.65
C LEU A 289 -6.30 -0.97 -26.39
N PHE A 290 -6.39 -2.29 -26.29
CA PHE A 290 -6.73 -2.97 -25.05
C PHE A 290 -5.52 -3.77 -24.56
N ILE A 291 -4.92 -3.29 -23.47
CA ILE A 291 -3.68 -3.83 -22.93
C ILE A 291 -3.98 -4.45 -21.57
N MET A 292 -3.74 -5.74 -21.45
CA MET A 292 -3.82 -6.48 -20.19
C MET A 292 -2.43 -6.94 -19.77
N LYS A 293 -2.02 -6.53 -18.58
CA LYS A 293 -0.72 -6.84 -18.02
C LYS A 293 -0.85 -7.60 -16.71
N MET A 294 0.16 -8.40 -16.42
CA MET A 294 0.44 -8.97 -15.10
C MET A 294 1.89 -8.68 -14.76
N GLY A 295 2.14 -8.27 -13.53
CA GLY A 295 3.48 -7.87 -13.10
C GLY A 295 3.91 -8.52 -11.80
N PHE A 296 5.21 -8.77 -11.68
CA PHE A 296 5.83 -9.24 -10.45
C PHE A 296 7.08 -8.42 -10.18
N GLY A 297 7.18 -7.88 -8.98
CA GLY A 297 8.32 -7.09 -8.54
C GLY A 297 8.90 -7.62 -7.24
N LEU A 298 10.21 -7.67 -7.17
CA LEU A 298 10.99 -7.99 -5.98
C LEU A 298 12.00 -6.88 -5.74
N SER A 299 12.05 -6.38 -4.51
CA SER A 299 13.09 -5.44 -4.07
C SER A 299 13.73 -5.96 -2.80
N TYR A 300 15.04 -6.03 -2.80
CA TYR A 300 15.89 -6.28 -1.65
C TYR A 300 16.66 -5.02 -1.31
N SER A 301 16.76 -4.67 -0.03
CA SER A 301 17.62 -3.58 0.43
C SER A 301 17.96 -3.78 1.91
N ASP A 302 19.25 -3.89 2.22
CA ASP A 302 19.77 -4.02 3.59
C ASP A 302 20.44 -2.74 4.11
N GLY A 303 20.38 -1.64 3.35
CA GLY A 303 20.99 -0.35 3.67
C GLY A 303 22.38 -0.15 3.08
N VAL A 304 23.02 -1.20 2.59
CA VAL A 304 24.31 -1.18 1.85
C VAL A 304 24.07 -1.56 0.40
N ASP A 305 23.42 -2.70 0.19
CA ASP A 305 23.11 -3.22 -1.14
C ASP A 305 21.62 -3.09 -1.45
N ALA A 306 21.29 -2.85 -2.72
CA ALA A 306 19.92 -2.82 -3.20
C ALA A 306 19.80 -3.53 -4.54
N VAL A 307 18.86 -4.47 -4.62
CA VAL A 307 18.53 -5.19 -5.86
C VAL A 307 17.04 -5.05 -6.11
N ARG A 308 16.68 -4.68 -7.34
CA ARG A 308 15.28 -4.62 -7.78
C ARG A 308 15.11 -5.41 -9.07
N VAL A 309 14.16 -6.33 -9.06
CA VAL A 309 13.76 -7.14 -10.21
C VAL A 309 12.30 -6.87 -10.50
N ASN A 310 11.98 -6.50 -11.73
CA ASN A 310 10.60 -6.36 -12.20
C ASN A 310 10.43 -7.22 -13.45
N VAL A 311 9.37 -8.01 -13.46
CA VAL A 311 8.97 -8.84 -14.59
C VAL A 311 7.52 -8.52 -14.92
N GLU A 312 7.26 -8.13 -16.15
CA GLU A 312 5.92 -7.82 -16.65
C GLU A 312 5.61 -8.69 -17.86
N SER A 313 4.41 -9.23 -17.92
CA SER A 313 3.85 -9.96 -19.06
C SER A 313 2.63 -9.22 -19.57
N SER A 314 2.63 -8.89 -20.87
CA SER A 314 1.53 -8.23 -21.55
C SER A 314 1.00 -9.11 -22.69
N GLY A 315 -0.33 -9.13 -22.88
CA GLY A 315 -0.98 -9.84 -23.98
C GLY A 315 -1.16 -11.36 -23.79
N ASN A 316 -0.26 -12.04 -23.09
CA ASN A 316 -0.32 -13.50 -22.89
C ASN A 316 -1.56 -13.96 -22.12
N LEU A 317 -1.99 -13.20 -21.13
CA LEU A 317 -3.22 -13.46 -20.37
C LEU A 317 -4.46 -13.35 -21.26
N LEU A 318 -4.55 -12.31 -22.06
CA LEU A 318 -5.66 -12.11 -22.99
C LEU A 318 -5.72 -13.26 -23.98
N SER A 319 -4.59 -13.71 -24.52
CA SER A 319 -4.50 -14.87 -25.38
C SER A 319 -4.97 -16.17 -24.69
N GLY A 320 -4.58 -16.37 -23.41
CA GLY A 320 -5.02 -17.52 -22.61
C GLY A 320 -6.53 -17.50 -22.32
N VAL A 321 -7.05 -16.37 -21.86
CA VAL A 321 -8.47 -16.17 -21.58
C VAL A 321 -9.31 -16.31 -22.85
N SER A 322 -8.88 -15.70 -23.96
CA SER A 322 -9.59 -15.79 -25.23
C SER A 322 -9.64 -17.21 -25.78
N LYS A 323 -8.61 -18.03 -25.55
CA LYS A 323 -8.63 -19.47 -25.85
C LYS A 323 -9.68 -20.21 -25.02
N ALA A 324 -9.72 -19.92 -23.71
CA ALA A 324 -10.64 -20.57 -22.78
C ALA A 324 -12.12 -20.22 -23.06
N PHE A 325 -12.40 -19.00 -23.50
CA PHE A 325 -13.75 -18.51 -23.79
C PHE A 325 -14.12 -18.56 -25.26
N GLY A 326 -13.27 -19.09 -26.16
CA GLY A 326 -13.57 -19.33 -27.55
C GLY A 326 -13.76 -18.07 -28.42
N PHE A 327 -13.10 -16.95 -28.08
CA PHE A 327 -13.16 -15.75 -28.94
C PHE A 327 -12.61 -16.00 -30.33
N LYS A 328 -13.29 -15.44 -31.32
CA LYS A 328 -12.92 -15.62 -32.75
C LYS A 328 -11.63 -14.84 -33.05
N VAL A 329 -10.85 -15.40 -33.95
CA VAL A 329 -9.62 -14.76 -34.45
C VAL A 329 -9.95 -14.18 -35.83
N ASN A 330 -9.62 -12.91 -36.07
CA ASN A 330 -9.77 -12.27 -37.38
C ASN A 330 -8.70 -12.76 -38.35
N SER A 331 -8.83 -12.39 -39.63
CA SER A 331 -7.91 -12.79 -40.72
C SER A 331 -6.44 -12.31 -40.49
N GLN A 332 -6.21 -11.40 -39.58
CA GLN A 332 -4.89 -10.86 -39.21
C GLN A 332 -4.31 -11.54 -37.96
N GLY A 333 -4.93 -12.57 -37.42
CA GLY A 333 -4.49 -13.28 -36.23
C GLY A 333 -4.84 -12.58 -34.90
N GLN A 334 -5.57 -11.48 -34.93
CA GLN A 334 -6.06 -10.78 -33.77
C GLN A 334 -7.35 -11.39 -33.27
N ARG A 335 -7.54 -11.48 -31.96
CA ARG A 335 -8.75 -11.98 -31.33
C ARG A 335 -9.68 -10.84 -30.98
N THR A 336 -10.89 -10.91 -31.48
CA THR A 336 -11.97 -9.94 -31.27
C THR A 336 -13.03 -10.50 -30.34
#